data_246759ddb4fee680f0292af80a8092ac
#
_entry.id   246759ddb4fee680f0292af80a8092ac
#
_cell.length_a   1.000
_cell.length_b   1.000
_cell.length_c   1.000
_cell.angle_alpha   90.00
_cell.angle_beta   90.00
_cell.angle_gamma   90.00
#
_symmetry.space_group_name_H-M   'P 1'
#
loop_
_entity.id
_entity.type
_entity.pdbx_description
1 polymer ?
#
loop_
_entity_poly.entity_id
_entity_poly.type
_entity_poly.pdbx_seq_one_letter_code
_entity_poly.pdbx_strand_id
1 'polypeptide(L)'
;LAHIKYYHRRPRIPKSEFIRYRDGLLIGSACEAGELYRAILNGRPEEEISRLVNFYDYLEIQPLGNNAFLVRDEDSPVASNDDLIEINKKIVRLGEQFHKPVVATCDVHFLDPEDEIYRRIIMAGQGFKDADEQAPLFLRTTEEMLKEFAYLGSEKAEEVVITNTNRIADMCEKISPVRPDKCPPVIENSDQMLRDICYNKAHKMYGDPLPEIVQERLDRELNSIISNGYAVMYIIAQKLVWKSNEDGYLV
;
A
#
# COMPACT_ATOMS: atom_id res chain seq x y z
N LEU A 1 8.86 -4.77 10.87
CA LEU A 1 10.07 -5.38 10.29
C LEU A 1 10.43 -4.73 8.94
N ALA A 2 9.52 -4.70 7.98
CA ALA A 2 9.77 -4.18 6.62
C ALA A 2 10.31 -2.75 6.61
N HIS A 3 9.72 -1.84 7.42
CA HIS A 3 10.12 -0.44 7.49
C HIS A 3 11.36 -0.18 8.34
N ILE A 4 11.66 -1.04 9.32
CA ILE A 4 12.76 -0.81 10.26
C ILE A 4 14.02 -1.57 9.86
N LYS A 5 13.89 -2.89 9.54
CA LYS A 5 15.05 -3.75 9.27
C LYS A 5 15.36 -3.92 7.78
N TYR A 6 14.32 -3.91 6.93
CA TYR A 6 14.43 -4.32 5.53
C TYR A 6 14.01 -3.22 4.55
N TYR A 7 14.01 -1.96 5.00
CA TYR A 7 13.73 -0.83 4.14
C TYR A 7 14.93 -0.55 3.23
N HIS A 8 14.71 -0.67 1.93
CA HIS A 8 15.64 -0.22 0.90
C HIS A 8 14.84 0.41 -0.23
N ARG A 9 14.71 1.75 -0.20
CA ARG A 9 13.81 2.55 -1.05
C ARG A 9 12.32 2.20 -0.91
N ARG A 10 12.02 0.93 -0.62
CA ARG A 10 10.67 0.40 -0.35
C ARG A 10 10.74 -0.57 0.82
N PRO A 11 9.67 -0.68 1.62
CA PRO A 11 9.59 -1.71 2.64
C PRO A 11 9.50 -3.10 1.98
N ARG A 12 10.33 -4.02 2.44
CA ARG A 12 10.38 -5.41 1.95
C ARG A 12 10.48 -6.36 3.13
N ILE A 13 10.07 -7.60 2.94
CA ILE A 13 10.25 -8.65 3.95
C ILE A 13 10.84 -9.88 3.23
N PRO A 14 11.99 -10.42 3.67
CA PRO A 14 12.48 -11.71 3.19
C PRO A 14 11.49 -12.83 3.52
N LYS A 15 11.32 -13.81 2.62
CA LYS A 15 10.43 -14.95 2.86
C LYS A 15 10.75 -15.72 4.15
N SER A 16 12.03 -15.85 4.50
CA SER A 16 12.46 -16.49 5.75
C SER A 16 11.90 -15.79 7.00
N GLU A 17 11.90 -14.47 7.02
CA GLU A 17 11.29 -13.69 8.11
C GLU A 17 9.77 -13.75 8.05
N PHE A 18 9.21 -13.75 6.85
CA PHE A 18 7.76 -13.86 6.67
C PHE A 18 7.22 -15.20 7.22
N ILE A 19 7.91 -16.29 6.95
CA ILE A 19 7.56 -17.63 7.48
C ILE A 19 7.54 -17.65 9.01
N ARG A 20 8.46 -16.94 9.68
CA ARG A 20 8.50 -16.84 11.15
C ARG A 20 7.27 -16.16 11.76
N TYR A 21 6.61 -15.31 11.01
CA TYR A 21 5.46 -14.53 11.45
C TYR A 21 4.19 -14.88 10.66
N ARG A 22 4.17 -16.07 10.06
CA ARG A 22 3.07 -16.52 9.20
C ARG A 22 1.77 -16.77 9.98
N ASP A 23 1.89 -17.13 11.24
CA ASP A 23 0.73 -17.45 12.08
C ASP A 23 -0.23 -16.25 12.15
N GLY A 24 -1.52 -16.51 11.94
CA GLY A 24 -2.56 -15.49 11.86
C GLY A 24 -2.58 -14.67 10.55
N LEU A 25 -1.85 -15.08 9.49
CA LEU A 25 -1.85 -14.42 8.19
C LEU A 25 -2.41 -15.31 7.09
N LEU A 26 -3.26 -14.76 6.23
CA LEU A 26 -3.66 -15.34 4.95
C LEU A 26 -2.85 -14.68 3.83
N ILE A 27 -2.22 -15.48 2.99
CA ILE A 27 -1.31 -15.01 1.95
C ILE A 27 -1.84 -15.41 0.59
N GLY A 28 -2.10 -14.44 -0.28
CA GLY A 28 -2.48 -14.64 -1.67
C GLY A 28 -1.28 -14.56 -2.62
N SER A 29 -1.46 -15.11 -3.83
CA SER A 29 -0.42 -15.15 -4.85
C SER A 29 -0.16 -13.80 -5.54
N ALA A 30 -0.97 -12.79 -5.25
CA ALA A 30 -0.98 -11.47 -5.89
C ALA A 30 -1.28 -11.49 -7.41
N CYS A 31 -1.10 -10.34 -8.06
CA CYS A 31 -1.40 -10.07 -9.47
C CYS A 31 -0.31 -10.60 -10.42
N GLU A 32 -0.26 -10.07 -11.63
CA GLU A 32 0.74 -10.41 -12.67
C GLU A 32 2.18 -10.12 -12.25
N ALA A 33 2.36 -9.17 -11.32
CA ALA A 33 3.67 -8.86 -10.73
C ALA A 33 4.11 -9.89 -9.66
N GLY A 34 3.19 -10.77 -9.23
CA GLY A 34 3.43 -11.82 -8.25
C GLY A 34 4.33 -12.95 -8.79
N GLU A 35 4.96 -13.65 -7.86
CA GLU A 35 5.92 -14.71 -8.22
C GLU A 35 5.26 -15.87 -8.97
N LEU A 36 4.03 -16.27 -8.60
CA LEU A 36 3.31 -17.36 -9.25
C LEU A 36 2.99 -17.01 -10.70
N TYR A 37 2.36 -15.85 -10.93
CA TYR A 37 2.02 -15.41 -12.28
C TYR A 37 3.27 -15.33 -13.17
N ARG A 38 4.33 -14.71 -12.66
CA ARG A 38 5.61 -14.60 -13.37
C ARG A 38 6.27 -15.95 -13.66
N ALA A 39 6.16 -16.91 -12.74
CA ALA A 39 6.68 -18.25 -12.96
C ALA A 39 5.93 -18.96 -14.10
N ILE A 40 4.61 -18.81 -14.15
CA ILE A 40 3.77 -19.35 -15.22
C ILE A 40 4.09 -18.66 -16.55
N LEU A 41 4.11 -17.34 -16.57
CA LEU A 41 4.42 -16.50 -17.73
C LEU A 41 5.77 -16.86 -18.37
N ASN A 42 6.80 -17.08 -17.54
CA ASN A 42 8.14 -17.40 -17.99
C ASN A 42 8.38 -18.92 -18.21
N GLY A 43 7.33 -19.74 -18.19
CA GLY A 43 7.44 -21.18 -18.43
C GLY A 43 8.36 -21.91 -17.43
N ARG A 44 8.36 -21.50 -16.16
CA ARG A 44 9.18 -22.14 -15.12
C ARG A 44 8.78 -23.60 -14.92
N PRO A 45 9.71 -24.46 -14.45
CA PRO A 45 9.42 -25.87 -14.20
C PRO A 45 8.25 -26.06 -13.22
N GLU A 46 7.45 -27.11 -13.45
CA GLU A 46 6.28 -27.43 -12.61
C GLU A 46 6.65 -27.61 -11.13
N GLU A 47 7.85 -28.07 -10.81
CA GLU A 47 8.35 -28.19 -9.44
C GLU A 47 8.49 -26.81 -8.76
N GLU A 48 8.96 -25.81 -9.49
CA GLU A 48 9.06 -24.43 -8.98
C GLU A 48 7.67 -23.82 -8.78
N ILE A 49 6.78 -24.00 -9.76
CA ILE A 49 5.38 -23.56 -9.67
C ILE A 49 4.68 -24.22 -8.48
N SER A 50 4.85 -25.52 -8.27
CA SER A 50 4.28 -26.26 -7.16
C SER A 50 4.75 -25.75 -5.80
N ARG A 51 6.03 -25.41 -5.67
CA ARG A 51 6.58 -24.80 -4.45
C ARG A 51 5.96 -23.43 -4.16
N LEU A 52 5.74 -22.62 -5.20
CA LEU A 52 5.09 -21.32 -5.07
C LEU A 52 3.63 -21.47 -4.65
N VAL A 53 2.86 -22.34 -5.30
CA VAL A 53 1.46 -22.60 -4.95
C VAL A 53 1.33 -23.06 -3.50
N ASN A 54 2.20 -23.96 -3.04
CA ASN A 54 2.18 -24.45 -1.66
C ASN A 54 2.48 -23.35 -0.62
N PHE A 55 3.21 -22.30 -1.01
CA PHE A 55 3.52 -21.19 -0.13
C PHE A 55 2.29 -20.33 0.16
N TYR A 56 1.37 -20.18 -0.79
CA TYR A 56 0.17 -19.34 -0.66
C TYR A 56 -1.00 -20.07 -0.04
N ASP A 57 -1.88 -19.34 0.65
CA ASP A 57 -3.12 -19.85 1.22
C ASP A 57 -4.26 -19.82 0.19
N TYR A 58 -4.22 -18.85 -0.72
CA TYR A 58 -5.13 -18.74 -1.87
C TYR A 58 -4.40 -18.18 -3.09
N LEU A 59 -4.98 -18.40 -4.27
CA LEU A 59 -4.45 -17.90 -5.53
C LEU A 59 -5.36 -16.82 -6.09
N GLU A 60 -4.82 -15.96 -6.92
CA GLU A 60 -5.53 -14.77 -7.44
C GLU A 60 -5.48 -14.75 -8.96
N ILE A 61 -6.61 -14.38 -9.57
CA ILE A 61 -6.74 -14.04 -10.99
C ILE A 61 -7.42 -12.68 -11.13
N GLN A 62 -7.14 -11.98 -12.23
CA GLN A 62 -7.69 -10.66 -12.51
C GLN A 62 -8.36 -10.60 -13.88
N PRO A 63 -9.25 -9.61 -14.16
CA PRO A 63 -9.79 -9.36 -15.48
C PRO A 63 -8.70 -9.25 -16.54
N LEU A 64 -8.97 -9.76 -17.74
CA LEU A 64 -7.97 -9.77 -18.82
C LEU A 64 -7.47 -8.37 -19.16
N GLY A 65 -8.36 -7.37 -19.11
CA GLY A 65 -8.02 -5.97 -19.35
C GLY A 65 -6.95 -5.40 -18.41
N ASN A 66 -6.85 -5.91 -17.19
CA ASN A 66 -5.82 -5.48 -16.23
C ASN A 66 -4.41 -5.85 -16.72
N ASN A 67 -4.29 -6.94 -17.46
CA ASN A 67 -3.03 -7.49 -17.95
C ASN A 67 -2.84 -7.29 -19.47
N ALA A 68 -3.70 -6.51 -20.14
CA ALA A 68 -3.63 -6.28 -21.58
C ALA A 68 -2.31 -5.61 -22.03
N PHE A 69 -1.61 -4.93 -21.12
CA PHE A 69 -0.29 -4.37 -21.41
C PHE A 69 0.74 -5.46 -21.79
N LEU A 70 0.61 -6.68 -21.26
CA LEU A 70 1.47 -7.82 -21.62
C LEU A 70 1.34 -8.23 -23.09
N VAL A 71 0.17 -8.00 -23.70
CA VAL A 71 -0.05 -8.27 -25.13
C VAL A 71 0.63 -7.22 -26.00
N ARG A 72 0.82 -6.01 -25.48
CA ARG A 72 1.46 -4.89 -26.20
C ARG A 72 2.97 -4.84 -26.00
N ASP A 73 3.48 -5.52 -24.98
CA ASP A 73 4.90 -5.57 -24.66
C ASP A 73 5.62 -6.57 -25.59
N GLU A 74 6.50 -6.05 -26.45
CA GLU A 74 7.26 -6.86 -27.42
C GLU A 74 8.20 -7.89 -26.74
N ASP A 75 8.60 -7.64 -25.51
CA ASP A 75 9.43 -8.55 -24.70
C ASP A 75 8.60 -9.61 -23.96
N SER A 76 7.27 -9.51 -23.99
CA SER A 76 6.36 -10.46 -23.34
C SER A 76 6.12 -11.72 -24.20
N PRO A 77 6.03 -12.91 -23.60
CA PRO A 77 5.63 -14.11 -24.32
C PRO A 77 4.12 -14.18 -24.61
N VAL A 78 3.33 -13.20 -24.18
CA VAL A 78 1.88 -13.11 -24.37
C VAL A 78 1.60 -12.41 -25.71
N ALA A 79 0.96 -13.10 -26.64
CA ALA A 79 0.64 -12.57 -27.96
C ALA A 79 -0.83 -12.15 -28.10
N SER A 80 -1.70 -12.63 -27.23
CA SER A 80 -3.15 -12.44 -27.37
C SER A 80 -3.89 -12.52 -26.02
N ASN A 81 -5.16 -12.14 -26.02
CA ASN A 81 -6.05 -12.38 -24.89
C ASN A 81 -6.26 -13.86 -24.59
N ASP A 82 -6.15 -14.74 -25.59
CA ASP A 82 -6.27 -16.18 -25.37
C ASP A 82 -5.12 -16.70 -24.49
N ASP A 83 -3.92 -16.16 -24.63
CA ASP A 83 -2.80 -16.50 -23.75
C ASP A 83 -3.06 -16.05 -22.30
N LEU A 84 -3.65 -14.86 -22.10
CA LEU A 84 -4.07 -14.40 -20.77
C LEU A 84 -5.14 -15.30 -20.16
N ILE A 85 -6.11 -15.76 -20.97
CA ILE A 85 -7.13 -16.73 -20.57
C ILE A 85 -6.46 -18.04 -20.13
N GLU A 86 -5.51 -18.55 -20.88
CA GLU A 86 -4.83 -19.81 -20.53
C GLU A 86 -3.98 -19.69 -19.26
N ILE A 87 -3.36 -18.52 -18.99
CA ILE A 87 -2.69 -18.28 -17.72
C ILE A 87 -3.69 -18.32 -16.57
N ASN A 88 -4.81 -17.60 -16.65
CA ASN A 88 -5.85 -17.63 -15.63
C ASN A 88 -6.42 -19.04 -15.41
N LYS A 89 -6.70 -19.78 -16.51
CA LYS A 89 -7.14 -21.18 -16.42
C LYS A 89 -6.08 -22.08 -15.79
N LYS A 90 -4.79 -21.84 -16.05
CA LYS A 90 -3.70 -22.59 -15.41
C LYS A 90 -3.69 -22.33 -13.90
N ILE A 91 -3.88 -21.09 -13.46
CA ILE A 91 -3.98 -20.74 -12.03
C ILE A 91 -5.18 -21.44 -11.38
N VAL A 92 -6.34 -21.46 -12.06
CA VAL A 92 -7.53 -22.18 -11.57
C VAL A 92 -7.25 -23.67 -11.42
N ARG A 93 -6.67 -24.33 -12.45
CA ARG A 93 -6.29 -25.75 -12.39
C ARG A 93 -5.30 -26.04 -11.25
N LEU A 94 -4.33 -25.15 -11.01
CA LEU A 94 -3.41 -25.27 -9.90
C LEU A 94 -4.14 -25.15 -8.55
N GLY A 95 -5.11 -24.23 -8.43
CA GLY A 95 -5.96 -24.13 -7.25
C GLY A 95 -6.69 -25.44 -6.94
N GLU A 96 -7.28 -26.07 -7.96
CA GLU A 96 -7.94 -27.36 -7.84
C GLU A 96 -6.96 -28.48 -7.43
N GLN A 97 -5.83 -28.57 -8.13
CA GLN A 97 -4.81 -29.59 -7.87
C GLN A 97 -4.24 -29.53 -6.45
N PHE A 98 -4.03 -28.30 -5.92
CA PHE A 98 -3.42 -28.09 -4.60
C PHE A 98 -4.43 -27.76 -3.51
N HIS A 99 -5.73 -27.86 -3.80
CA HIS A 99 -6.83 -27.54 -2.88
C HIS A 99 -6.74 -26.11 -2.30
N LYS A 100 -6.32 -25.16 -3.13
CA LYS A 100 -6.25 -23.74 -2.78
C LYS A 100 -7.43 -22.99 -3.39
N PRO A 101 -8.17 -22.18 -2.62
CA PRO A 101 -9.20 -21.32 -3.22
C PRO A 101 -8.56 -20.36 -4.21
N VAL A 102 -9.22 -20.14 -5.35
CA VAL A 102 -8.85 -19.12 -6.32
C VAL A 102 -9.85 -18.00 -6.22
N VAL A 103 -9.40 -16.77 -6.11
CA VAL A 103 -10.24 -15.56 -6.04
C VAL A 103 -10.03 -14.67 -7.25
N ALA A 104 -11.11 -14.10 -7.75
CA ALA A 104 -11.08 -13.09 -8.79
C ALA A 104 -11.12 -11.69 -8.14
N THR A 105 -10.05 -10.91 -8.30
CA THR A 105 -9.99 -9.53 -7.78
C THR A 105 -10.03 -8.52 -8.92
N CYS A 106 -10.58 -7.34 -8.65
CA CYS A 106 -10.78 -6.29 -9.67
C CYS A 106 -9.58 -5.34 -9.80
N ASP A 107 -8.76 -5.23 -8.76
CA ASP A 107 -7.64 -4.26 -8.70
C ASP A 107 -8.09 -2.81 -8.92
N VAL A 108 -9.06 -2.37 -8.15
CA VAL A 108 -9.72 -1.05 -8.29
C VAL A 108 -8.75 0.09 -7.99
N HIS A 109 -8.60 1.01 -8.95
CA HIS A 109 -7.83 2.24 -8.80
C HIS A 109 -8.67 3.50 -8.94
N PHE A 110 -9.86 3.40 -9.53
CA PHE A 110 -10.83 4.48 -9.68
C PHE A 110 -12.27 3.95 -9.69
N LEU A 111 -13.25 4.82 -9.49
CA LEU A 111 -14.63 4.42 -9.26
C LEU A 111 -15.36 4.10 -10.58
N ASP A 112 -15.47 5.07 -11.46
CA ASP A 112 -16.19 4.96 -12.72
C ASP A 112 -15.20 4.87 -13.91
N PRO A 113 -15.58 4.23 -15.03
CA PRO A 113 -14.71 4.10 -16.20
C PRO A 113 -14.11 5.43 -16.68
N GLU A 114 -14.86 6.52 -16.58
CA GLU A 114 -14.45 7.87 -17.00
C GLU A 114 -13.35 8.46 -16.11
N ASP A 115 -13.20 7.99 -14.88
CA ASP A 115 -12.21 8.48 -13.92
C ASP A 115 -10.77 8.07 -14.28
N GLU A 116 -10.61 7.22 -15.29
CA GLU A 116 -9.30 6.84 -15.81
C GLU A 116 -8.44 8.07 -16.17
N ILE A 117 -9.07 9.18 -16.58
CA ILE A 117 -8.41 10.43 -16.93
C ILE A 117 -7.58 10.98 -15.76
N TYR A 118 -8.08 10.87 -14.53
CA TYR A 118 -7.36 11.37 -13.36
C TYR A 118 -6.11 10.53 -13.07
N ARG A 119 -6.21 9.20 -13.21
CA ARG A 119 -5.05 8.31 -13.09
C ARG A 119 -4.01 8.59 -14.18
N ARG A 120 -4.44 8.81 -15.41
CA ARG A 120 -3.60 9.19 -16.55
C ARG A 120 -2.80 10.46 -16.25
N ILE A 121 -3.45 11.50 -15.75
CA ILE A 121 -2.80 12.78 -15.39
C ILE A 121 -1.75 12.56 -14.30
N ILE A 122 -2.08 11.79 -13.25
CA ILE A 122 -1.16 11.49 -12.14
C ILE A 122 0.05 10.71 -12.64
N MET A 123 -0.16 9.66 -13.43
CA MET A 123 0.92 8.83 -13.98
C MET A 123 1.82 9.63 -14.92
N ALA A 124 1.25 10.46 -15.79
CA ALA A 124 2.01 11.36 -16.67
C ALA A 124 2.87 12.33 -15.84
N GLY A 125 2.31 12.91 -14.77
CA GLY A 125 3.04 13.77 -13.84
C GLY A 125 4.18 13.08 -13.10
N GLN A 126 4.09 11.76 -12.91
CA GLN A 126 5.14 10.93 -12.33
C GLN A 126 6.17 10.42 -13.36
N GLY A 127 5.99 10.74 -14.63
CA GLY A 127 6.92 10.38 -15.71
C GLY A 127 6.74 8.98 -16.29
N PHE A 128 5.58 8.34 -16.08
CA PHE A 128 5.26 7.07 -16.75
C PHE A 128 5.05 7.30 -18.24
N LYS A 129 5.74 6.55 -19.09
CA LYS A 129 5.71 6.70 -20.56
C LYS A 129 4.41 6.16 -21.18
N ASP A 130 3.80 5.20 -20.51
CA ASP A 130 2.57 4.49 -20.90
C ASP A 130 1.31 5.04 -20.20
N ALA A 131 1.40 6.27 -19.68
CA ALA A 131 0.30 6.91 -18.97
C ALA A 131 -0.99 6.99 -19.80
N ASP A 132 -0.88 7.12 -21.13
CA ASP A 132 -2.02 7.18 -22.05
C ASP A 132 -2.68 5.81 -22.33
N GLU A 133 -2.06 4.71 -21.92
CA GLU A 133 -2.55 3.35 -22.12
C GLU A 133 -3.12 2.76 -20.82
N GLN A 134 -4.18 3.38 -20.31
CA GLN A 134 -4.77 2.97 -19.03
C GLN A 134 -5.43 1.58 -19.10
N ALA A 135 -5.13 0.76 -18.09
CA ALA A 135 -5.90 -0.46 -17.83
C ALA A 135 -7.28 -0.09 -17.23
N PRO A 136 -8.34 -0.88 -17.49
CA PRO A 136 -9.71 -0.59 -17.03
C PRO A 136 -9.90 -0.96 -15.55
N LEU A 137 -9.21 -0.26 -14.66
CA LEU A 137 -9.14 -0.54 -13.21
C LEU A 137 -10.27 0.15 -12.42
N PHE A 138 -11.47 0.21 -12.99
CA PHE A 138 -12.64 0.75 -12.31
C PHE A 138 -13.33 -0.28 -11.41
N LEU A 139 -14.15 0.20 -10.48
CA LEU A 139 -14.93 -0.66 -9.61
C LEU A 139 -16.04 -1.39 -10.41
N ARG A 140 -15.92 -2.69 -10.52
CA ARG A 140 -16.92 -3.55 -11.18
C ARG A 140 -17.93 -4.09 -10.19
N THR A 141 -19.18 -4.15 -10.63
CA THR A 141 -20.23 -4.89 -9.92
C THR A 141 -20.00 -6.40 -10.01
N THR A 142 -20.74 -7.16 -9.20
CA THR A 142 -20.67 -8.64 -9.25
C THR A 142 -21.02 -9.18 -10.65
N GLU A 143 -22.05 -8.62 -11.30
CA GLU A 143 -22.45 -9.02 -12.65
C GLU A 143 -21.37 -8.72 -13.69
N GLU A 144 -20.69 -7.60 -13.58
CA GLU A 144 -19.58 -7.25 -14.46
C GLU A 144 -18.39 -8.20 -14.25
N MET A 145 -18.04 -8.49 -12.99
CA MET A 145 -17.00 -9.48 -12.68
C MET A 145 -17.35 -10.87 -13.21
N LEU A 146 -18.59 -11.33 -13.06
CA LEU A 146 -19.01 -12.62 -13.64
C LEU A 146 -18.87 -12.65 -15.15
N LYS A 147 -19.13 -11.55 -15.86
CA LYS A 147 -18.92 -11.43 -17.31
C LYS A 147 -17.43 -11.50 -17.67
N GLU A 148 -16.56 -10.83 -16.92
CA GLU A 148 -15.11 -10.88 -17.14
C GLU A 148 -14.55 -12.29 -17.08
N PHE A 149 -15.11 -13.16 -16.25
CA PHE A 149 -14.66 -14.53 -16.05
C PHE A 149 -15.55 -15.60 -16.73
N ALA A 150 -16.49 -15.18 -17.60
CA ALA A 150 -17.42 -16.09 -18.28
C ALA A 150 -16.71 -17.20 -19.10
N TYR A 151 -15.48 -16.99 -19.52
CA TYR A 151 -14.66 -17.98 -20.23
C TYR A 151 -14.28 -19.20 -19.36
N LEU A 152 -14.48 -19.15 -18.05
CA LEU A 152 -14.29 -20.28 -17.13
C LEU A 152 -15.54 -21.18 -17.06
N GLY A 153 -16.67 -20.76 -17.64
CA GLY A 153 -17.99 -21.35 -17.43
C GLY A 153 -18.69 -20.77 -16.18
N SER A 154 -20.01 -20.80 -16.16
CA SER A 154 -20.83 -20.10 -15.15
C SER A 154 -20.53 -20.55 -13.71
N GLU A 155 -20.43 -21.85 -13.49
CA GLU A 155 -20.17 -22.44 -12.17
C GLU A 155 -18.79 -22.02 -11.62
N LYS A 156 -17.75 -22.10 -12.45
CA LYS A 156 -16.40 -21.73 -12.04
C LYS A 156 -16.24 -20.20 -11.89
N ALA A 157 -16.90 -19.42 -12.74
CA ALA A 157 -16.94 -17.97 -12.60
C ALA A 157 -17.60 -17.56 -11.26
N GLU A 158 -18.73 -18.16 -10.88
CA GLU A 158 -19.39 -17.93 -9.59
C GLU A 158 -18.48 -18.35 -8.42
N GLU A 159 -17.80 -19.49 -8.54
CA GLU A 159 -16.86 -19.97 -7.51
C GLU A 159 -15.77 -18.93 -7.24
N VAL A 160 -15.08 -18.43 -8.27
CA VAL A 160 -13.93 -17.54 -8.10
C VAL A 160 -14.33 -16.10 -7.78
N VAL A 161 -15.47 -15.61 -8.29
CA VAL A 161 -15.93 -14.23 -8.11
C VAL A 161 -16.70 -14.04 -6.81
N ILE A 162 -17.53 -15.01 -6.42
CA ILE A 162 -18.45 -14.86 -5.29
C ILE A 162 -18.06 -15.77 -4.13
N THR A 163 -18.03 -17.08 -4.36
CA THR A 163 -17.92 -18.05 -3.29
C THR A 163 -16.57 -17.94 -2.57
N ASN A 164 -15.48 -17.98 -3.33
CA ASN A 164 -14.13 -17.98 -2.74
C ASN A 164 -13.74 -16.60 -2.19
N THR A 165 -14.20 -15.49 -2.78
CA THR A 165 -13.94 -14.14 -2.25
C THR A 165 -14.62 -13.94 -0.90
N ASN A 166 -15.86 -14.35 -0.77
CA ASN A 166 -16.58 -14.33 0.52
C ASN A 166 -15.92 -15.26 1.53
N ARG A 167 -15.52 -16.47 1.12
CA ARG A 167 -14.81 -17.41 2.00
C ARG A 167 -13.53 -16.80 2.58
N ILE A 168 -12.71 -16.11 1.78
CA ILE A 168 -11.50 -15.46 2.28
C ILE A 168 -11.87 -14.31 3.25
N ALA A 169 -12.89 -13.52 2.93
CA ALA A 169 -13.35 -12.45 3.81
C ALA A 169 -13.85 -12.99 5.17
N ASP A 170 -14.59 -14.09 5.15
CA ASP A 170 -15.12 -14.74 6.38
C ASP A 170 -14.01 -15.36 7.27
N MET A 171 -12.87 -15.71 6.68
CA MET A 171 -11.69 -16.17 7.43
C MET A 171 -10.95 -15.04 8.15
N CYS A 172 -11.20 -13.78 7.80
CA CYS A 172 -10.54 -12.63 8.38
C CYS A 172 -11.24 -12.17 9.67
N GLU A 173 -10.50 -12.02 10.74
CA GLU A 173 -11.00 -11.45 11.98
C GLU A 173 -10.99 -9.91 11.92
N LYS A 174 -11.89 -9.28 12.69
CA LYS A 174 -11.88 -7.83 12.82
C LYS A 174 -10.70 -7.40 13.68
N ILE A 175 -9.70 -6.81 13.07
CA ILE A 175 -8.49 -6.31 13.74
C ILE A 175 -8.29 -4.81 13.51
N SER A 176 -7.48 -4.20 14.37
CA SER A 176 -6.93 -2.86 14.14
C SER A 176 -5.44 -3.01 13.84
N PRO A 177 -5.00 -2.91 12.59
CA PRO A 177 -3.59 -3.12 12.21
C PRO A 177 -2.67 -2.00 12.72
N VAL A 178 -3.24 -0.84 13.02
CA VAL A 178 -2.54 0.32 13.57
C VAL A 178 -3.10 0.61 14.96
N ARG A 179 -2.22 0.80 15.94
CA ARG A 179 -2.66 1.22 17.28
C ARG A 179 -3.43 2.54 17.17
N PRO A 180 -4.57 2.67 17.87
CA PRO A 180 -5.35 3.91 17.86
C PRO A 180 -4.61 5.06 18.55
N ASP A 181 -3.77 4.72 19.54
CA ASP A 181 -3.05 5.69 20.34
C ASP A 181 -1.81 6.22 19.60
N LYS A 182 -1.62 7.53 19.68
CA LYS A 182 -0.37 8.16 19.27
C LYS A 182 0.71 7.84 20.32
N CYS A 183 1.92 7.53 19.85
CA CYS A 183 3.07 7.22 20.72
C CYS A 183 4.18 8.26 20.52
N PRO A 184 3.97 9.54 20.89
CA PRO A 184 5.00 10.55 20.81
C PRO A 184 6.13 10.22 21.81
N PRO A 185 7.37 10.64 21.54
CA PRO A 185 8.42 10.59 22.53
C PRO A 185 8.01 11.38 23.80
N VAL A 186 8.50 10.96 24.96
CA VAL A 186 8.25 11.66 26.21
C VAL A 186 9.49 12.48 26.56
N ILE A 187 9.30 13.79 26.75
CA ILE A 187 10.29 14.70 27.29
C ILE A 187 9.67 15.35 28.55
N GLU A 188 10.27 15.09 29.70
CA GLU A 188 9.79 15.67 30.97
C GLU A 188 9.74 17.19 30.89
N ASN A 189 8.69 17.76 31.44
CA ASN A 189 8.46 19.22 31.50
C ASN A 189 8.44 19.89 30.10
N SER A 190 8.11 19.17 29.05
CA SER A 190 8.11 19.69 27.67
C SER A 190 7.25 20.92 27.48
N ASP A 191 6.10 21.01 28.15
CA ASP A 191 5.19 22.13 28.05
C ASP A 191 5.83 23.41 28.59
N GLN A 192 6.45 23.35 29.78
CA GLN A 192 7.16 24.48 30.37
C GLN A 192 8.41 24.83 29.59
N MET A 193 9.19 23.81 29.17
CA MET A 193 10.37 24.05 28.33
C MET A 193 10.04 24.81 27.05
N LEU A 194 8.94 24.43 26.36
CA LEU A 194 8.51 25.13 25.18
C LEU A 194 8.15 26.59 25.46
N ARG A 195 7.40 26.84 26.54
CA ARG A 195 7.10 28.21 26.98
C ARG A 195 8.36 29.01 27.23
N ASP A 196 9.29 28.47 28.02
CA ASP A 196 10.53 29.14 28.38
C ASP A 196 11.38 29.49 27.16
N ILE A 197 11.56 28.56 26.23
CA ILE A 197 12.29 28.77 24.98
C ILE A 197 11.66 29.90 24.16
N CYS A 198 10.33 29.88 24.00
CA CYS A 198 9.64 30.86 23.19
C CYS A 198 9.62 32.26 23.86
N TYR A 199 9.33 32.34 25.14
CA TYR A 199 9.33 33.62 25.86
C TYR A 199 10.72 34.25 25.96
N ASN A 200 11.75 33.46 26.28
CA ASN A 200 13.14 33.94 26.29
C ASN A 200 13.56 34.48 24.93
N LYS A 201 13.17 33.79 23.84
CA LYS A 201 13.45 34.28 22.48
C LYS A 201 12.68 35.55 22.16
N ALA A 202 11.39 35.62 22.55
CA ALA A 202 10.56 36.78 22.32
C ALA A 202 11.10 38.04 23.10
N HIS A 203 11.45 37.90 24.35
CA HIS A 203 12.05 38.99 25.12
C HIS A 203 13.38 39.47 24.54
N LYS A 204 14.20 38.53 24.05
CA LYS A 204 15.47 38.87 23.36
C LYS A 204 15.24 39.66 22.06
N MET A 205 14.14 39.39 21.36
CA MET A 205 13.84 40.06 20.07
C MET A 205 13.07 41.35 20.18
N TYR A 206 12.16 41.42 21.16
CA TYR A 206 11.17 42.51 21.26
C TYR A 206 11.28 43.33 22.52
N GLY A 207 12.14 42.93 23.50
CA GLY A 207 12.34 43.62 24.74
C GLY A 207 11.43 43.12 25.87
N ASP A 208 11.51 43.84 27.03
CA ASP A 208 10.71 43.58 28.20
C ASP A 208 10.17 44.94 28.75
N PRO A 209 8.85 45.14 28.80
CA PRO A 209 7.78 44.16 28.51
C PRO A 209 7.63 43.88 27.02
N LEU A 210 7.03 42.70 26.68
CA LEU A 210 6.68 42.37 25.30
C LEU A 210 5.58 43.31 24.78
N PRO A 211 5.61 43.67 23.49
CA PRO A 211 4.46 44.34 22.87
C PRO A 211 3.20 43.48 22.97
N GLU A 212 2.05 44.08 23.22
CA GLU A 212 0.77 43.37 23.44
C GLU A 212 0.45 42.37 22.32
N ILE A 213 0.59 42.78 21.08
CA ILE A 213 0.34 41.91 19.89
C ILE A 213 1.24 40.69 19.88
N VAL A 214 2.49 40.79 20.34
CA VAL A 214 3.43 39.65 20.42
C VAL A 214 3.03 38.73 21.57
N GLN A 215 2.67 39.28 22.71
CA GLN A 215 2.23 38.55 23.90
C GLN A 215 0.97 37.75 23.59
N GLU A 216 -0.06 38.37 23.05
CA GLU A 216 -1.32 37.70 22.69
C GLU A 216 -1.13 36.58 21.67
N ARG A 217 -0.31 36.83 20.66
CA ARG A 217 -0.04 35.82 19.64
C ARG A 217 0.72 34.63 20.20
N LEU A 218 1.74 34.87 21.00
CA LEU A 218 2.55 33.85 21.65
C LEU A 218 1.72 32.96 22.56
N ASP A 219 0.88 33.58 23.41
CA ASP A 219 -0.03 32.87 24.31
C ASP A 219 -1.01 32.00 23.56
N ARG A 220 -1.63 32.53 22.51
CA ARG A 220 -2.59 31.79 21.68
C ARG A 220 -1.95 30.55 21.03
N GLU A 221 -0.77 30.70 20.48
CA GLU A 221 -0.10 29.61 19.79
C GLU A 221 0.42 28.53 20.76
N LEU A 222 1.08 28.97 21.86
CA LEU A 222 1.56 28.01 22.85
C LEU A 222 0.42 27.25 23.51
N ASN A 223 -0.69 27.93 23.83
CA ASN A 223 -1.86 27.27 24.40
C ASN A 223 -2.43 26.21 23.43
N SER A 224 -2.52 26.50 22.13
CA SER A 224 -2.98 25.55 21.14
C SER A 224 -2.04 24.35 21.02
N ILE A 225 -0.73 24.57 20.94
CA ILE A 225 0.28 23.49 20.80
C ILE A 225 0.26 22.59 22.05
N ILE A 226 0.27 23.20 23.25
CA ILE A 226 0.38 22.47 24.51
C ILE A 226 -0.92 21.71 24.81
N SER A 227 -2.09 22.35 24.66
CA SER A 227 -3.37 21.71 24.94
C SER A 227 -3.67 20.50 24.00
N ASN A 228 -3.08 20.50 22.82
CA ASN A 228 -3.17 19.37 21.89
C ASN A 228 -2.04 18.33 22.06
N GLY A 229 -1.14 18.48 23.06
CA GLY A 229 -0.08 17.53 23.37
C GLY A 229 1.08 17.52 22.38
N TYR A 230 1.33 18.60 21.64
CA TYR A 230 2.38 18.69 20.61
C TYR A 230 3.68 19.35 21.07
N ALA A 231 3.81 19.79 22.33
CA ALA A 231 5.01 20.47 22.83
C ALA A 231 6.30 19.68 22.57
N VAL A 232 6.29 18.38 22.79
CA VAL A 232 7.45 17.50 22.55
C VAL A 232 7.91 17.56 21.10
N MET A 233 6.99 17.58 20.14
CA MET A 233 7.33 17.62 18.71
C MET A 233 8.02 18.93 18.33
N TYR A 234 7.55 20.05 18.89
CA TYR A 234 8.19 21.35 18.68
C TYR A 234 9.58 21.43 19.30
N ILE A 235 9.77 20.85 20.50
CA ILE A 235 11.09 20.78 21.14
C ILE A 235 12.05 19.93 20.33
N ILE A 236 11.60 18.79 19.81
CA ILE A 236 12.43 17.93 18.96
C ILE A 236 12.84 18.67 17.69
N ALA A 237 11.89 19.33 17.02
CA ALA A 237 12.18 20.12 15.82
C ALA A 237 13.19 21.24 16.13
N GLN A 238 13.00 21.97 17.20
CA GLN A 238 13.91 23.03 17.64
C GLN A 238 15.32 22.47 17.90
N LYS A 239 15.44 21.35 18.61
CA LYS A 239 16.75 20.74 18.90
C LYS A 239 17.46 20.27 17.65
N LEU A 240 16.73 19.70 16.66
CA LEU A 240 17.30 19.27 15.38
C LEU A 240 17.85 20.45 14.59
N VAL A 241 17.05 21.53 14.46
CA VAL A 241 17.48 22.75 13.76
C VAL A 241 18.68 23.39 14.46
N TRP A 242 18.62 23.47 15.79
CA TRP A 242 19.71 24.03 16.59
C TRP A 242 21.01 23.27 16.40
N LYS A 243 20.94 21.94 16.52
CA LYS A 243 22.11 21.07 16.32
C LYS A 243 22.70 21.18 14.91
N SER A 244 21.85 21.23 13.91
CA SER A 244 22.29 21.42 12.52
C SER A 244 23.06 22.74 12.35
N ASN A 245 22.55 23.83 12.92
CA ASN A 245 23.23 25.13 12.87
C ASN A 245 24.55 25.14 13.65
N GLU A 246 24.61 24.50 14.83
CA GLU A 246 25.86 24.36 15.60
C GLU A 246 26.93 23.58 14.82
N ASP A 247 26.52 22.58 14.05
CA ASP A 247 27.41 21.79 13.20
C ASP A 247 27.79 22.50 11.88
N GLY A 248 27.31 23.73 11.68
CA GLY A 248 27.65 24.57 10.52
C GLY A 248 26.81 24.32 9.27
N TYR A 249 25.68 23.62 9.40
CA TYR A 249 24.73 23.40 8.30
C TYR A 249 23.62 24.44 8.32
N LEU A 250 23.12 24.77 7.13
CA LEU A 250 21.92 25.60 6.96
C LEU A 250 20.66 24.74 7.04
N VAL A 251 19.60 25.31 7.64
CA VAL A 251 18.26 24.72 7.70
C VAL A 251 17.28 25.69 7.07
#